data_b8509ec1c1083b73c16c6ff048f1920f
#
_entry.id   b8509ec1c1083b73c16c6ff048f1920f
#
_cell.length_a   1.000
_cell.length_b   1.000
_cell.length_c   1.000
_cell.angle_alpha   90.00
_cell.angle_beta   90.00
_cell.angle_gamma   90.00
#
_symmetry.space_group_name_H-M   'P 1'
#
loop_
_entity.id
_entity.type
_entity.pdbx_description
1 polymer ?
#
loop_
_entity_poly.entity_id
_entity_poly.type
_entity_poly.pdbx_seq_one_letter_code
_entity_poly.pdbx_strand_id
1 'polypeptide(L)'
;MYIKPFILPALAAVAQAASYSGDLRPQTHFSPPSNFMNDPNGLFYDSKRGVYHLYYQYNPTATVAGNQHWGHATSPDLYHWTNQPIALAGDKPEEYIFSGSAVVDSNNTSGFFPDQDDGVIAIYTVDTPTLETQHIAYSRDGGYTFTKYENNPVIDIGSKQFRDPQVVWHPETQQWVMTIAYAQDLVIGFYTSPNLKDWTHASNFTQEGLPGDQFECPNLVKFSVDRAVSEETSKFVLFISVNPGAPLGGSGTFYVVGDFNGTHFTSEVAQETLFDFSKDNYAAQWYSGIPENEPPVSIGWASNWDYTEEVPTGPLEGWRSAMTLPRAHTLTKVNGVWTVTHSPFEGLSALKGRQLVSKSVHSGDVKANFSGVPSNAVYFDVTLKGIDVAKPTGRVNFNFTSSVSGEFLDGGVSLDDSSFWISRAGTHLFTIEDNGNYTSSSTTTISSFGNGTFSFSGVIDRSVFEVFLGQDGIQSGTMTFFPSSPLDTLAVSAEDLGDRASDSVKAWGLQSGWNSTTASKRFRA
;
A
#
# COMPACT_ATOMS: atom_id res chain seq x y z
N MET A 1 38.89 51.30 1.53
CA MET A 1 37.90 50.80 2.49
C MET A 1 37.55 49.38 2.06
N TYR A 2 38.19 48.35 2.64
CA TYR A 2 38.01 46.96 2.27
C TYR A 2 36.83 46.39 3.07
N ILE A 3 35.76 45.97 2.37
CA ILE A 3 34.63 45.27 2.97
C ILE A 3 35.00 43.79 3.02
N LYS A 4 35.15 43.23 4.22
CA LYS A 4 35.30 41.78 4.45
C LYS A 4 33.93 41.09 4.25
N PRO A 5 33.86 39.99 3.50
CA PRO A 5 32.64 39.22 3.43
C PRO A 5 32.39 38.50 4.77
N PHE A 6 31.20 38.68 5.32
CA PHE A 6 30.72 37.89 6.44
C PHE A 6 30.34 36.51 5.88
N ILE A 7 31.09 35.49 6.25
CA ILE A 7 30.70 34.09 6.05
C ILE A 7 29.80 33.73 7.23
N LEU A 8 28.50 33.62 6.99
CA LEU A 8 27.60 32.95 7.95
C LEU A 8 27.97 31.46 7.99
N PRO A 9 28.16 30.86 9.17
CA PRO A 9 28.30 29.42 9.27
C PRO A 9 26.95 28.78 8.94
N ALA A 10 26.92 27.94 7.91
CA ALA A 10 25.82 27.05 7.68
C ALA A 10 25.76 26.12 8.91
N LEU A 11 24.72 26.26 9.73
CA LEU A 11 24.37 25.25 10.72
C LEU A 11 23.95 24.02 9.93
N ALA A 12 24.82 23.04 9.84
CA ALA A 12 24.44 21.68 9.48
C ALA A 12 23.52 21.20 10.60
N ALA A 13 22.21 21.17 10.32
CA ALA A 13 21.27 20.45 11.17
C ALA A 13 21.73 18.99 11.14
N VAL A 14 22.24 18.50 12.26
CA VAL A 14 22.48 17.08 12.46
C VAL A 14 21.07 16.46 12.46
N ALA A 15 20.69 15.84 11.36
CA ALA A 15 19.47 15.05 11.28
C ALA A 15 19.61 13.97 12.37
N GLN A 16 18.80 14.07 13.41
CA GLN A 16 18.75 13.05 14.43
C GLN A 16 18.27 11.77 13.73
N ALA A 17 19.07 10.71 13.81
CA ALA A 17 18.70 9.43 13.18
C ALA A 17 17.32 9.02 13.72
N ALA A 18 16.38 8.70 12.81
CA ALA A 18 15.05 8.27 13.18
C ALA A 18 15.14 7.03 14.08
N SER A 19 14.39 7.02 15.18
CA SER A 19 14.32 5.87 16.05
C SER A 19 13.16 4.97 15.62
N TYR A 20 13.48 3.74 15.26
CA TYR A 20 12.49 2.69 14.94
C TYR A 20 12.32 1.68 16.08
N SER A 21 12.64 2.08 17.32
CA SER A 21 12.64 1.21 18.50
C SER A 21 11.35 1.21 19.31
N GLY A 22 10.37 2.07 19.01
CA GLY A 22 9.09 2.16 19.71
C GLY A 22 8.31 0.84 19.69
N ASP A 23 7.54 0.54 20.72
CA ASP A 23 6.80 -0.73 20.86
C ASP A 23 5.68 -0.90 19.82
N LEU A 24 5.15 0.23 19.31
CA LEU A 24 4.14 0.25 18.25
C LEU A 24 4.77 0.44 16.84
N ARG A 25 6.08 0.71 16.77
CA ARG A 25 6.77 1.06 15.52
C ARG A 25 6.96 -0.16 14.63
N PRO A 26 6.35 -0.25 13.44
CA PRO A 26 6.50 -1.38 12.54
C PRO A 26 7.96 -1.63 12.13
N GLN A 27 8.31 -2.89 11.94
CA GLN A 27 9.66 -3.34 11.64
C GLN A 27 9.82 -3.87 10.21
N THR A 28 8.72 -4.29 9.60
CA THR A 28 8.66 -4.83 8.23
C THR A 28 7.84 -3.96 7.30
N HIS A 29 6.90 -3.18 7.85
CA HIS A 29 6.17 -2.15 7.11
C HIS A 29 6.93 -0.83 7.15
N PHE A 30 6.82 -0.06 6.07
CA PHE A 30 7.39 1.29 6.05
C PHE A 30 6.59 2.23 6.97
N SER A 31 7.29 3.10 7.68
CA SER A 31 6.70 4.21 8.43
C SER A 31 7.63 5.44 8.37
N PRO A 32 7.12 6.67 8.51
CA PRO A 32 7.94 7.87 8.35
C PRO A 32 8.97 8.00 9.48
N PRO A 33 10.06 8.75 9.30
CA PRO A 33 11.04 8.95 10.37
C PRO A 33 10.44 9.58 11.64
N SER A 34 9.44 10.45 11.46
CA SER A 34 8.67 11.15 12.51
C SER A 34 7.42 11.75 11.89
N ASN A 35 6.53 12.31 12.70
CA ASN A 35 5.37 13.08 12.26
C ASN A 35 4.34 12.27 11.45
N PHE A 36 3.54 12.96 10.62
CA PHE A 36 2.41 12.35 9.91
C PHE A 36 2.77 11.95 8.48
N MET A 37 2.29 10.79 8.07
CA MET A 37 2.38 10.29 6.71
C MET A 37 1.01 9.77 6.27
N ASN A 38 0.67 9.96 4.99
CA ASN A 38 -0.47 9.30 4.35
C ASN A 38 -0.07 8.70 3.00
N ASP A 39 -0.72 9.02 1.90
CA ASP A 39 -0.63 8.37 0.60
C ASP A 39 0.78 8.06 0.12
N PRO A 40 1.05 6.87 -0.42
CA PRO A 40 2.25 6.63 -1.22
C PRO A 40 2.19 7.46 -2.51
N ASN A 41 3.34 7.97 -2.94
CA ASN A 41 3.47 8.81 -4.11
C ASN A 41 4.66 8.38 -4.96
N GLY A 42 4.58 8.63 -6.26
CA GLY A 42 5.74 8.58 -7.14
C GLY A 42 6.51 7.27 -7.10
N LEU A 43 5.83 6.14 -6.92
CA LEU A 43 6.46 4.83 -6.83
C LEU A 43 7.11 4.45 -8.16
N PHE A 44 8.42 4.23 -8.18
CA PHE A 44 9.10 3.69 -9.36
C PHE A 44 10.31 2.83 -9.01
N TYR A 45 10.63 1.93 -9.93
CA TYR A 45 11.83 1.12 -9.88
C TYR A 45 12.89 1.69 -10.81
N ASP A 46 14.01 2.13 -10.25
CA ASP A 46 15.21 2.51 -11.00
C ASP A 46 15.99 1.25 -11.37
N SER A 47 15.71 0.72 -12.57
CA SER A 47 16.35 -0.49 -13.06
C SER A 47 17.86 -0.34 -13.29
N LYS A 48 18.36 0.87 -13.51
CA LYS A 48 19.77 1.16 -13.71
C LYS A 48 20.59 1.05 -12.43
N ARG A 49 19.96 1.42 -11.29
CA ARG A 49 20.59 1.36 -9.96
C ARG A 49 20.12 0.17 -9.13
N GLY A 50 19.05 -0.52 -9.55
CA GLY A 50 18.43 -1.62 -8.81
C GLY A 50 17.78 -1.13 -7.52
N VAL A 51 17.09 -0.01 -7.54
CA VAL A 51 16.54 0.66 -6.37
C VAL A 51 15.07 1.01 -6.58
N TYR A 52 14.25 0.69 -5.60
CA TYR A 52 12.86 1.14 -5.51
C TYR A 52 12.79 2.48 -4.80
N HIS A 53 12.05 3.42 -5.35
CA HIS A 53 11.75 4.70 -4.73
C HIS A 53 10.32 4.73 -4.19
N LEU A 54 10.15 5.21 -2.98
CA LEU A 54 8.89 5.50 -2.34
C LEU A 54 8.91 6.97 -1.94
N TYR A 55 8.11 7.79 -2.59
CA TYR A 55 7.73 9.07 -2.02
C TYR A 55 6.40 8.89 -1.30
N TYR A 56 6.07 9.83 -0.43
CA TYR A 56 4.84 9.74 0.37
C TYR A 56 4.40 11.12 0.84
N GLN A 57 3.10 11.29 1.01
CA GLN A 57 2.57 12.48 1.65
C GLN A 57 3.13 12.60 3.06
N TYR A 58 3.73 13.73 3.36
CA TYR A 58 4.44 13.93 4.62
C TYR A 58 4.20 15.33 5.19
N ASN A 59 3.74 15.40 6.44
CA ASN A 59 3.78 16.63 7.21
C ASN A 59 5.03 16.64 8.09
N PRO A 60 6.08 17.39 7.75
CA PRO A 60 7.33 17.39 8.54
C PRO A 60 7.21 18.14 9.88
N THR A 61 6.08 18.76 10.19
CA THR A 61 5.94 19.67 11.33
C THR A 61 4.98 19.19 12.41
N ALA A 62 4.12 18.21 12.11
CA ALA A 62 3.11 17.73 13.06
C ALA A 62 2.76 16.26 12.82
N THR A 63 2.14 15.63 13.84
CA THR A 63 1.62 14.26 13.77
C THR A 63 0.17 14.20 13.27
N VAL A 64 -0.29 15.19 12.52
CA VAL A 64 -1.59 15.28 11.86
C VAL A 64 -1.40 15.74 10.43
N ALA A 65 -2.43 15.58 9.59
CA ALA A 65 -2.40 16.07 8.20
C ALA A 65 -2.18 17.60 8.13
N GLY A 66 -1.80 18.09 6.97
CA GLY A 66 -1.46 19.50 6.72
C GLY A 66 0.02 19.70 6.40
N ASN A 67 0.38 20.86 5.87
CA ASN A 67 1.74 21.20 5.45
C ASN A 67 2.40 20.08 4.60
N GLN A 68 1.67 19.57 3.60
CA GLN A 68 2.05 18.41 2.82
C GLN A 68 3.29 18.67 1.95
N HIS A 69 4.21 17.73 2.03
CA HIS A 69 5.43 17.60 1.24
C HIS A 69 5.49 16.18 0.66
N TRP A 70 6.36 15.93 -0.27
CA TRP A 70 6.77 14.58 -0.58
C TRP A 70 8.00 14.19 0.26
N GLY A 71 7.77 13.35 1.28
CA GLY A 71 8.84 12.59 1.92
C GLY A 71 9.42 11.59 0.94
N HIS A 72 10.61 11.03 1.22
CA HIS A 72 11.29 10.13 0.31
C HIS A 72 12.04 9.03 1.06
N ALA A 73 11.95 7.82 0.56
CA ALA A 73 12.74 6.68 0.99
C ALA A 73 13.12 5.81 -0.22
N THR A 74 14.20 5.05 -0.06
CA THR A 74 14.68 4.11 -1.08
C THR A 74 14.91 2.73 -0.50
N SER A 75 14.74 1.69 -1.32
CA SER A 75 14.94 0.30 -0.91
C SER A 75 15.52 -0.53 -2.05
N PRO A 76 16.44 -1.47 -1.77
CA PRO A 76 16.89 -2.44 -2.77
C PRO A 76 15.91 -3.60 -2.99
N ASP A 77 14.92 -3.79 -2.09
CA ASP A 77 14.09 -5.00 -2.03
C ASP A 77 12.67 -4.76 -1.48
N LEU A 78 12.27 -3.48 -1.31
CA LEU A 78 10.99 -3.04 -0.77
C LEU A 78 10.76 -3.30 0.72
N TYR A 79 11.75 -3.84 1.43
CA TYR A 79 11.68 -4.13 2.88
C TYR A 79 12.78 -3.45 3.68
N HIS A 80 13.99 -3.29 3.12
CA HIS A 80 15.09 -2.57 3.75
C HIS A 80 15.09 -1.12 3.27
N TRP A 81 14.56 -0.23 4.09
CA TRP A 81 14.36 1.17 3.73
C TRP A 81 15.46 2.08 4.24
N THR A 82 15.81 3.06 3.43
CA THR A 82 16.70 4.17 3.77
C THR A 82 15.95 5.48 3.53
N ASN A 83 15.73 6.25 4.61
CA ASN A 83 15.14 7.58 4.50
C ASN A 83 16.06 8.51 3.72
N GLN A 84 15.47 9.31 2.86
CA GLN A 84 16.12 10.34 2.06
C GLN A 84 15.62 11.74 2.49
N PRO A 85 16.26 12.82 2.08
CA PRO A 85 15.72 14.16 2.24
C PRO A 85 14.35 14.31 1.59
N ILE A 86 13.53 15.27 2.05
CA ILE A 86 12.28 15.66 1.41
C ILE A 86 12.53 15.96 -0.07
N ALA A 87 11.76 15.32 -0.96
CA ALA A 87 11.94 15.43 -2.40
C ALA A 87 11.26 16.68 -3.00
N LEU A 88 10.04 16.99 -2.54
CA LEU A 88 9.25 18.13 -3.02
C LEU A 88 8.61 18.86 -1.84
N ALA A 89 8.65 20.20 -1.90
CA ALA A 89 8.03 21.12 -0.94
C ALA A 89 7.38 22.29 -1.67
N GLY A 90 6.39 22.94 -1.09
CA GLY A 90 5.81 24.19 -1.61
C GLY A 90 6.84 25.30 -1.69
N ASP A 91 6.72 26.20 -2.67
CA ASP A 91 7.61 27.36 -2.85
C ASP A 91 7.14 28.56 -2.02
N LYS A 92 5.89 28.59 -1.64
CA LYS A 92 5.25 29.67 -0.88
C LYS A 92 4.47 29.12 0.32
N PRO A 93 4.20 29.93 1.33
CA PRO A 93 3.21 29.62 2.35
C PRO A 93 1.88 29.25 1.70
N GLU A 94 1.19 28.26 2.27
CA GLU A 94 -0.11 27.77 1.77
C GLU A 94 -0.09 27.10 0.38
N GLU A 95 1.09 26.77 -0.14
CA GLU A 95 1.27 25.82 -1.24
C GLU A 95 1.64 24.45 -0.65
N TYR A 96 0.77 23.46 -0.82
CA TYR A 96 0.98 22.10 -0.36
C TYR A 96 1.19 21.17 -1.55
N ILE A 97 2.11 20.23 -1.40
CA ILE A 97 2.38 19.24 -2.45
C ILE A 97 1.53 18.01 -2.17
N PHE A 98 0.42 17.89 -2.91
CA PHE A 98 -0.50 16.77 -2.82
C PHE A 98 -0.02 15.57 -3.64
N SER A 99 -0.82 14.52 -3.64
CA SER A 99 -0.46 13.23 -4.24
C SER A 99 -0.21 13.30 -5.75
N GLY A 100 0.52 12.32 -6.24
CA GLY A 100 0.91 12.22 -7.64
C GLY A 100 1.81 11.01 -7.87
N SER A 101 2.37 10.90 -9.08
CA SER A 101 3.15 9.76 -9.54
C SER A 101 4.52 10.16 -10.10
N ALA A 102 5.38 9.17 -10.38
CA ALA A 102 6.65 9.37 -11.06
C ALA A 102 6.87 8.32 -12.14
N VAL A 103 7.52 8.73 -13.22
CA VAL A 103 7.87 7.86 -14.35
C VAL A 103 9.28 8.10 -14.81
N VAL A 104 9.91 7.07 -15.37
CA VAL A 104 11.20 7.20 -16.08
C VAL A 104 10.93 7.53 -17.54
N ASP A 105 11.41 8.69 -17.99
CA ASP A 105 11.31 9.13 -19.39
C ASP A 105 12.53 8.65 -20.20
N SER A 106 12.62 7.33 -20.39
CA SER A 106 13.77 6.68 -21.04
C SER A 106 14.00 7.12 -22.49
N ASN A 107 12.95 7.57 -23.16
CA ASN A 107 13.02 8.07 -24.54
C ASN A 107 13.22 9.59 -24.63
N ASN A 108 13.38 10.27 -23.49
CA ASN A 108 13.50 11.73 -23.41
C ASN A 108 12.37 12.44 -24.19
N THR A 109 11.15 11.96 -24.05
CA THR A 109 9.98 12.57 -24.69
C THR A 109 9.75 14.01 -24.20
N SER A 110 10.08 14.26 -22.94
CA SER A 110 10.00 15.58 -22.31
C SER A 110 11.06 16.58 -22.81
N GLY A 111 12.16 16.06 -23.35
CA GLY A 111 13.31 16.87 -23.76
C GLY A 111 14.19 17.38 -22.60
N PHE A 112 13.91 16.95 -21.35
CA PHE A 112 14.73 17.35 -20.20
C PHE A 112 16.06 16.57 -20.08
N PHE A 113 16.21 15.45 -20.80
CA PHE A 113 17.27 14.47 -20.61
C PHE A 113 18.06 14.14 -21.88
N PRO A 114 18.66 15.13 -22.57
CA PRO A 114 19.30 14.89 -23.87
C PRO A 114 20.46 13.91 -23.84
N ASP A 115 21.06 13.70 -22.65
CA ASP A 115 22.30 12.92 -22.48
C ASP A 115 22.11 11.70 -21.55
N GLN A 116 20.88 11.33 -21.19
CA GLN A 116 20.58 10.20 -20.31
C GLN A 116 19.23 9.56 -20.61
N ASP A 117 19.09 8.28 -20.23
CA ASP A 117 17.90 7.43 -20.43
C ASP A 117 17.20 7.04 -19.12
N ASP A 118 17.65 7.58 -17.99
CA ASP A 118 17.17 7.32 -16.64
C ASP A 118 16.62 8.59 -15.96
N GLY A 119 16.22 9.59 -16.75
CA GLY A 119 15.60 10.79 -16.24
C GLY A 119 14.22 10.51 -15.66
N VAL A 120 13.92 11.08 -14.49
CA VAL A 120 12.65 10.86 -13.79
C VAL A 120 11.81 12.12 -13.83
N ILE A 121 10.52 11.96 -14.16
CA ILE A 121 9.51 13.03 -14.08
C ILE A 121 8.55 12.69 -12.94
N ALA A 122 8.43 13.58 -11.98
CA ALA A 122 7.35 13.59 -10.99
C ALA A 122 6.21 14.46 -11.52
N ILE A 123 4.98 13.96 -11.43
CA ILE A 123 3.73 14.68 -11.75
C ILE A 123 2.91 14.71 -10.46
N TYR A 124 2.51 15.89 -10.02
CA TYR A 124 1.90 16.06 -8.71
C TYR A 124 0.91 17.22 -8.68
N THR A 125 0.01 17.21 -7.72
CA THR A 125 -0.91 18.31 -7.48
C THR A 125 -0.27 19.34 -6.55
N VAL A 126 -0.38 20.63 -6.93
CA VAL A 126 -0.15 21.74 -6.00
C VAL A 126 -1.50 22.23 -5.52
N ASP A 127 -1.70 22.10 -4.22
CA ASP A 127 -2.88 22.60 -3.53
C ASP A 127 -2.62 23.99 -2.95
N THR A 128 -3.57 24.90 -3.19
CA THR A 128 -3.64 26.24 -2.63
C THR A 128 -5.02 26.46 -2.01
N PRO A 129 -5.28 27.51 -1.26
CA PRO A 129 -6.62 27.76 -0.72
C PRO A 129 -7.76 27.82 -1.75
N THR A 130 -7.44 28.07 -3.02
CA THR A 130 -8.46 28.29 -4.06
C THR A 130 -8.38 27.35 -5.25
N LEU A 131 -7.26 26.69 -5.48
CA LEU A 131 -7.01 25.89 -6.70
C LEU A 131 -6.19 24.64 -6.38
N GLU A 132 -6.48 23.58 -7.11
CA GLU A 132 -5.62 22.42 -7.30
C GLU A 132 -5.17 22.38 -8.76
N THR A 133 -3.86 22.41 -8.97
CA THR A 133 -3.26 22.46 -10.32
C THR A 133 -2.20 21.38 -10.45
N GLN A 134 -2.01 20.87 -11.68
CA GLN A 134 -1.04 19.79 -11.91
C GLN A 134 0.32 20.37 -12.33
N HIS A 135 1.36 19.93 -11.66
CA HIS A 135 2.73 20.36 -11.83
C HIS A 135 3.63 19.19 -12.16
N ILE A 136 4.78 19.48 -12.79
CA ILE A 136 5.85 18.52 -12.99
C ILE A 136 7.16 19.02 -12.42
N ALA A 137 8.00 18.07 -12.01
CA ALA A 137 9.39 18.30 -11.70
C ALA A 137 10.23 17.16 -12.30
N TYR A 138 11.47 17.44 -12.65
CA TYR A 138 12.36 16.47 -13.26
C TYR A 138 13.62 16.25 -12.44
N SER A 139 14.10 15.03 -12.43
CA SER A 139 15.30 14.58 -11.74
C SER A 139 16.32 14.03 -12.75
N ARG A 140 17.58 14.43 -12.59
CA ARG A 140 18.72 13.95 -13.39
C ARG A 140 19.62 12.99 -12.62
N ASP A 141 19.34 12.77 -11.35
CA ASP A 141 20.15 11.94 -10.46
C ASP A 141 19.43 10.65 -10.01
N GLY A 142 18.38 10.24 -10.77
CA GLY A 142 17.62 9.03 -10.50
C GLY A 142 16.56 9.20 -9.42
N GLY A 143 15.97 10.39 -9.28
CA GLY A 143 14.87 10.62 -8.35
C GLY A 143 15.29 11.10 -6.95
N TYR A 144 16.57 11.37 -6.72
CA TYR A 144 17.03 11.87 -5.41
C TYR A 144 16.76 13.36 -5.22
N THR A 145 16.91 14.17 -6.27
CA THR A 145 16.59 15.60 -6.25
C THR A 145 15.77 16.00 -7.47
N PHE A 146 14.88 16.97 -7.29
CA PHE A 146 13.99 17.44 -8.35
C PHE A 146 14.16 18.93 -8.64
N THR A 147 14.09 19.28 -9.92
CA THR A 147 13.96 20.64 -10.40
C THR A 147 12.53 20.85 -10.89
N LYS A 148 11.80 21.79 -10.30
CA LYS A 148 10.45 22.14 -10.77
C LYS A 148 10.48 22.76 -12.16
N TYR A 149 9.52 22.38 -13.01
CA TYR A 149 9.42 22.93 -14.35
C TYR A 149 9.03 24.41 -14.31
N GLU A 150 9.74 25.25 -15.05
CA GLU A 150 9.57 26.71 -15.00
C GLU A 150 8.22 27.19 -15.56
N ASN A 151 7.57 26.39 -16.43
CA ASN A 151 6.28 26.70 -17.02
C ASN A 151 5.13 25.94 -16.36
N ASN A 152 5.27 25.54 -15.10
CA ASN A 152 4.14 25.04 -14.30
C ASN A 152 3.09 26.13 -14.06
N PRO A 153 1.80 25.78 -13.92
CA PRO A 153 1.24 24.42 -14.00
C PRO A 153 1.13 23.89 -15.43
N VAL A 154 1.21 22.54 -15.60
CA VAL A 154 0.98 21.89 -16.89
C VAL A 154 -0.51 21.63 -17.16
N ILE A 155 -1.36 21.59 -16.11
CA ILE A 155 -2.82 21.57 -16.21
C ILE A 155 -3.41 22.45 -15.10
N ASP A 156 -4.27 23.36 -15.49
CA ASP A 156 -5.13 24.17 -14.62
C ASP A 156 -6.52 24.25 -15.25
N ILE A 157 -7.52 23.76 -14.55
CA ILE A 157 -8.93 23.80 -14.97
C ILE A 157 -9.77 24.74 -14.12
N GLY A 158 -9.14 25.50 -13.22
CA GLY A 158 -9.82 26.44 -12.30
C GLY A 158 -10.63 25.76 -11.21
N SER A 159 -10.24 24.55 -10.77
CA SER A 159 -10.95 23.76 -9.77
C SER A 159 -10.14 23.60 -8.48
N LYS A 160 -10.84 23.49 -7.32
CA LYS A 160 -10.29 23.09 -6.02
C LYS A 160 -10.48 21.57 -5.75
N GLN A 161 -10.98 20.83 -6.74
CA GLN A 161 -11.32 19.40 -6.62
C GLN A 161 -10.78 18.62 -7.83
N PHE A 162 -9.48 18.82 -8.15
CA PHE A 162 -8.83 18.24 -9.30
C PHE A 162 -7.42 17.78 -8.96
N ARG A 163 -7.24 16.49 -8.61
CA ARG A 163 -6.01 16.01 -7.97
C ARG A 163 -5.63 14.57 -8.28
N ASP A 164 -4.45 14.18 -7.79
CA ASP A 164 -3.89 12.84 -7.76
C ASP A 164 -3.59 12.26 -9.14
N PRO A 165 -2.74 12.93 -9.95
CA PRO A 165 -2.39 12.45 -11.29
C PRO A 165 -1.53 11.18 -11.20
N GLN A 166 -1.96 10.12 -11.88
CA GLN A 166 -1.17 8.92 -12.11
C GLN A 166 -0.89 8.75 -13.59
N VAL A 167 0.37 8.60 -13.97
CA VAL A 167 0.82 8.57 -15.35
C VAL A 167 1.41 7.23 -15.73
N VAL A 168 1.01 6.71 -16.90
CA VAL A 168 1.56 5.51 -17.52
C VAL A 168 1.90 5.75 -18.99
N TRP A 169 2.88 5.02 -19.51
CA TRP A 169 3.14 4.98 -20.94
C TRP A 169 2.19 3.99 -21.64
N HIS A 170 1.53 4.41 -22.71
CA HIS A 170 0.68 3.56 -23.53
C HIS A 170 1.40 3.26 -24.87
N PRO A 171 2.03 2.09 -25.00
CA PRO A 171 2.91 1.80 -26.13
C PRO A 171 2.17 1.72 -27.46
N GLU A 172 0.90 1.30 -27.48
CA GLU A 172 0.09 1.15 -28.69
C GLU A 172 -0.23 2.50 -29.35
N THR A 173 -0.40 3.56 -28.57
CA THR A 173 -0.64 4.92 -29.08
C THR A 173 0.60 5.82 -29.04
N GLN A 174 1.71 5.36 -28.47
CA GLN A 174 2.93 6.15 -28.25
C GLN A 174 2.65 7.46 -27.51
N GLN A 175 1.83 7.39 -26.45
CA GLN A 175 1.42 8.53 -25.63
C GLN A 175 1.59 8.20 -24.14
N TRP A 176 1.87 9.21 -23.37
CA TRP A 176 1.64 9.20 -21.94
C TRP A 176 0.16 9.36 -21.66
N VAL A 177 -0.37 8.57 -20.75
CA VAL A 177 -1.76 8.64 -20.28
C VAL A 177 -1.75 9.01 -18.82
N MET A 178 -2.54 9.99 -18.44
CA MET A 178 -2.78 10.38 -17.05
C MET A 178 -4.21 10.04 -16.67
N THR A 179 -4.38 9.37 -15.54
CA THR A 179 -5.65 9.31 -14.79
C THR A 179 -5.60 10.35 -13.69
N ILE A 180 -6.71 11.07 -13.47
CA ILE A 180 -6.80 12.14 -12.48
C ILE A 180 -8.22 12.25 -11.93
N ALA A 181 -8.37 12.58 -10.67
CA ALA A 181 -9.68 12.69 -10.03
C ALA A 181 -10.28 14.11 -10.18
N TYR A 182 -11.52 14.18 -10.69
CA TYR A 182 -12.45 15.26 -10.45
C TYR A 182 -13.22 14.86 -9.16
N ALA A 183 -12.63 15.15 -8.04
CA ALA A 183 -12.90 14.44 -6.79
C ALA A 183 -14.37 14.43 -6.40
N GLN A 184 -15.02 15.59 -6.25
CA GLN A 184 -16.43 15.70 -5.83
C GLN A 184 -17.43 15.45 -6.97
N ASP A 185 -16.98 15.45 -8.22
CA ASP A 185 -17.83 15.10 -9.37
C ASP A 185 -17.99 13.58 -9.52
N LEU A 186 -17.20 12.79 -8.77
CA LEU A 186 -17.12 11.32 -8.87
C LEU A 186 -16.75 10.87 -10.28
N VAL A 187 -15.74 11.53 -10.87
CA VAL A 187 -15.27 11.31 -12.23
C VAL A 187 -13.76 11.08 -12.22
N ILE A 188 -13.30 10.12 -13.00
CA ILE A 188 -11.89 9.98 -13.34
C ILE A 188 -11.66 10.51 -14.76
N GLY A 189 -10.86 11.56 -14.88
CA GLY A 189 -10.42 12.12 -16.16
C GLY A 189 -9.25 11.34 -16.74
N PHE A 190 -9.25 11.18 -18.06
CA PHE A 190 -8.13 10.69 -18.84
C PHE A 190 -7.56 11.81 -19.68
N TYR A 191 -6.26 12.02 -19.60
CA TYR A 191 -5.50 12.96 -20.42
C TYR A 191 -4.40 12.23 -21.16
N THR A 192 -4.03 12.73 -22.32
CA THR A 192 -2.91 12.20 -23.12
C THR A 192 -1.87 13.27 -23.37
N SER A 193 -0.61 12.87 -23.46
CA SER A 193 0.50 13.77 -23.76
C SER A 193 1.59 13.06 -24.57
N PRO A 194 2.16 13.70 -25.61
CA PRO A 194 3.33 13.17 -26.29
C PRO A 194 4.63 13.38 -25.52
N ASN A 195 4.65 14.26 -24.50
CA ASN A 195 5.89 14.79 -23.92
C ASN A 195 5.83 15.14 -22.43
N LEU A 196 4.80 14.68 -21.69
CA LEU A 196 4.60 14.93 -20.24
C LEU A 196 4.38 16.41 -19.86
N LYS A 197 4.40 17.33 -20.81
CA LYS A 197 4.23 18.79 -20.61
C LYS A 197 2.93 19.30 -21.21
N ASP A 198 2.61 18.85 -22.40
CA ASP A 198 1.44 19.30 -23.15
C ASP A 198 0.34 18.23 -23.03
N TRP A 199 -0.66 18.48 -22.21
CA TRP A 199 -1.72 17.53 -21.92
C TRP A 199 -3.02 17.90 -22.62
N THR A 200 -3.68 16.89 -23.19
CA THR A 200 -4.98 17.02 -23.84
C THR A 200 -5.98 16.12 -23.13
N HIS A 201 -7.11 16.68 -22.71
CA HIS A 201 -8.22 15.90 -22.17
C HIS A 201 -8.74 14.93 -23.24
N ALA A 202 -8.81 13.65 -22.92
CA ALA A 202 -9.22 12.60 -23.84
C ALA A 202 -10.64 12.09 -23.54
N SER A 203 -10.94 11.75 -22.29
CA SER A 203 -12.25 11.25 -21.87
C SER A 203 -12.43 11.32 -20.37
N ASN A 204 -13.65 11.00 -19.93
CA ASN A 204 -14.00 10.82 -18.54
C ASN A 204 -14.56 9.42 -18.32
N PHE A 205 -14.29 8.85 -17.16
CA PHE A 205 -14.94 7.65 -16.65
C PHE A 205 -15.79 8.01 -15.44
N THR A 206 -17.04 7.59 -15.47
CA THR A 206 -17.94 7.53 -14.34
C THR A 206 -18.89 6.35 -14.57
N GLN A 207 -19.39 5.76 -13.49
CA GLN A 207 -20.35 4.65 -13.55
C GLN A 207 -21.36 4.82 -12.42
N GLU A 208 -22.63 4.70 -12.74
CA GLU A 208 -23.71 4.79 -11.74
C GLU A 208 -23.57 3.66 -10.70
N GLY A 209 -23.71 4.00 -9.42
CA GLY A 209 -23.64 3.08 -8.29
C GLY A 209 -22.25 2.84 -7.72
N LEU A 210 -21.18 3.46 -8.26
CA LEU A 210 -19.88 3.42 -7.60
C LEU A 210 -19.95 4.14 -6.24
N PRO A 211 -19.29 3.58 -5.19
CA PRO A 211 -19.36 4.13 -3.84
C PRO A 211 -18.53 5.41 -3.68
N GLY A 212 -18.82 6.16 -2.61
CA GLY A 212 -18.02 7.30 -2.18
C GLY A 212 -18.68 8.64 -2.42
N ASP A 213 -18.24 9.62 -1.62
CA ASP A 213 -18.64 11.01 -1.76
C ASP A 213 -17.56 11.84 -2.46
N GLN A 214 -16.36 11.28 -2.61
CA GLN A 214 -15.21 11.88 -3.28
C GLN A 214 -14.27 10.80 -3.80
N PHE A 215 -13.82 10.93 -5.06
CA PHE A 215 -12.81 10.06 -5.68
C PHE A 215 -11.42 10.67 -5.51
N GLU A 216 -10.43 9.79 -5.23
CA GLU A 216 -9.03 10.15 -5.05
C GLU A 216 -8.10 9.06 -5.61
N CYS A 217 -6.84 9.38 -5.81
CA CYS A 217 -5.74 8.46 -6.12
C CYS A 217 -6.09 7.41 -7.21
N PRO A 218 -6.60 7.80 -8.39
CA PRO A 218 -6.91 6.84 -9.44
C PRO A 218 -5.63 6.21 -10.00
N ASN A 219 -5.67 4.89 -10.29
CA ASN A 219 -4.56 4.20 -10.94
C ASN A 219 -5.08 3.30 -12.07
N LEU A 220 -4.52 3.45 -13.26
CA LEU A 220 -4.79 2.59 -14.40
C LEU A 220 -3.65 1.59 -14.57
N VAL A 221 -3.93 0.30 -14.34
CA VAL A 221 -2.92 -0.75 -14.34
C VAL A 221 -3.23 -1.82 -15.37
N LYS A 222 -2.27 -2.14 -16.23
CA LYS A 222 -2.38 -3.24 -17.19
C LYS A 222 -1.92 -4.54 -16.53
N PHE A 223 -2.77 -5.54 -16.55
CA PHE A 223 -2.49 -6.88 -16.06
C PHE A 223 -2.34 -7.85 -17.23
N SER A 224 -1.30 -8.68 -17.19
CA SER A 224 -1.25 -9.87 -18.03
C SER A 224 -2.25 -10.91 -17.51
N VAL A 225 -2.93 -11.59 -18.43
CA VAL A 225 -3.91 -12.64 -18.09
C VAL A 225 -3.42 -13.96 -18.64
N ASP A 226 -3.45 -15.01 -17.79
CA ASP A 226 -3.12 -16.36 -18.23
C ASP A 226 -4.18 -16.88 -19.22
N ARG A 227 -3.75 -17.49 -20.30
CA ARG A 227 -4.61 -18.11 -21.32
C ARG A 227 -5.52 -19.23 -20.75
N ALA A 228 -5.13 -19.81 -19.61
CA ALA A 228 -5.99 -20.75 -18.88
C ALA A 228 -7.23 -20.08 -18.27
N VAL A 229 -7.16 -18.74 -18.06
CA VAL A 229 -8.24 -17.93 -17.45
C VAL A 229 -9.12 -17.27 -18.52
N SER A 230 -8.50 -16.78 -19.61
CA SER A 230 -9.19 -16.08 -20.70
C SER A 230 -8.42 -16.23 -22.02
N GLU A 231 -9.13 -16.10 -23.17
CA GLU A 231 -8.47 -15.97 -24.47
C GLU A 231 -7.75 -14.64 -24.62
N GLU A 232 -8.14 -13.63 -23.87
CA GLU A 232 -7.49 -12.33 -23.83
C GLU A 232 -6.19 -12.40 -23.03
N THR A 233 -5.15 -11.76 -23.53
CA THR A 233 -3.80 -11.82 -22.94
C THR A 233 -3.52 -10.71 -21.95
N SER A 234 -4.37 -9.68 -21.89
CA SER A 234 -4.26 -8.58 -20.92
C SER A 234 -5.60 -7.90 -20.70
N LYS A 235 -5.75 -7.28 -19.53
CA LYS A 235 -6.86 -6.40 -19.13
C LYS A 235 -6.32 -5.17 -18.42
N PHE A 236 -7.09 -4.12 -18.44
CA PHE A 236 -6.83 -2.95 -17.59
C PHE A 236 -7.72 -3.01 -16.35
N VAL A 237 -7.15 -2.57 -15.24
CA VAL A 237 -7.88 -2.39 -13.98
C VAL A 237 -7.74 -0.94 -13.57
N LEU A 238 -8.88 -0.28 -13.34
CA LEU A 238 -8.95 1.07 -12.82
C LEU A 238 -9.21 0.99 -11.32
N PHE A 239 -8.22 1.37 -10.51
CA PHE A 239 -8.35 1.49 -9.06
C PHE A 239 -8.76 2.92 -8.72
N ILE A 240 -9.66 3.06 -7.77
CA ILE A 240 -10.18 4.35 -7.32
C ILE A 240 -10.25 4.29 -5.79
N SER A 241 -9.65 5.26 -5.14
CA SER A 241 -9.79 5.48 -3.71
C SER A 241 -10.92 6.46 -3.43
N VAL A 242 -11.59 6.29 -2.30
CA VAL A 242 -12.72 7.12 -1.88
C VAL A 242 -12.55 7.57 -0.45
N ASN A 243 -12.81 8.86 -0.21
CA ASN A 243 -12.80 9.48 1.11
C ASN A 243 -13.54 10.82 1.11
N PRO A 244 -14.66 10.95 1.89
CA PRO A 244 -15.35 9.89 2.65
C PRO A 244 -16.24 9.01 1.78
N GLY A 245 -16.97 8.12 2.45
CA GLY A 245 -18.04 7.33 1.81
C GLY A 245 -17.60 5.95 1.31
N ALA A 246 -16.43 5.45 1.76
CA ALA A 246 -16.03 4.07 1.47
C ALA A 246 -17.04 3.05 2.04
N PRO A 247 -17.28 1.89 1.37
CA PRO A 247 -18.28 0.91 1.79
C PRO A 247 -18.10 0.38 3.22
N LEU A 248 -16.85 0.33 3.71
CA LEU A 248 -16.54 -0.09 5.07
C LEU A 248 -16.48 1.09 6.07
N GLY A 249 -16.70 2.33 5.60
CA GLY A 249 -16.63 3.57 6.36
C GLY A 249 -15.28 4.30 6.20
N GLY A 250 -15.34 5.63 6.27
CA GLY A 250 -14.20 6.53 6.11
C GLY A 250 -13.59 6.45 4.73
N SER A 251 -12.36 6.02 4.64
CA SER A 251 -11.61 5.87 3.40
C SER A 251 -11.40 4.41 3.01
N GLY A 252 -11.24 4.15 1.71
CA GLY A 252 -11.01 2.81 1.16
C GLY A 252 -10.71 2.84 -0.32
N THR A 253 -10.33 1.70 -0.89
CA THR A 253 -10.04 1.55 -2.32
C THR A 253 -10.89 0.45 -2.92
N PHE A 254 -11.43 0.68 -4.10
CA PHE A 254 -12.09 -0.33 -4.94
C PHE A 254 -11.47 -0.34 -6.34
N TYR A 255 -11.83 -1.34 -7.14
CA TYR A 255 -11.39 -1.42 -8.52
C TYR A 255 -12.49 -1.86 -9.47
N VAL A 256 -12.32 -1.50 -10.73
CA VAL A 256 -13.18 -1.87 -11.86
C VAL A 256 -12.30 -2.47 -12.96
N VAL A 257 -12.68 -3.64 -13.48
CA VAL A 257 -11.96 -4.32 -14.57
C VAL A 257 -12.57 -3.97 -15.91
N GLY A 258 -11.74 -3.75 -16.93
CA GLY A 258 -12.20 -3.38 -18.25
C GLY A 258 -11.07 -3.32 -19.29
N ASP A 259 -11.37 -2.63 -20.38
CA ASP A 259 -10.46 -2.37 -21.49
C ASP A 259 -10.12 -0.89 -21.59
N PHE A 260 -8.90 -0.60 -22.05
CA PHE A 260 -8.47 0.76 -22.31
C PHE A 260 -7.79 0.84 -23.68
N ASN A 261 -8.22 1.78 -24.51
CA ASN A 261 -7.75 1.93 -25.90
C ASN A 261 -6.73 3.06 -26.11
N GLY A 262 -6.19 3.60 -25.02
CA GLY A 262 -5.29 4.75 -25.04
C GLY A 262 -5.98 6.09 -24.76
N THR A 263 -7.31 6.15 -24.83
CA THR A 263 -8.10 7.36 -24.56
C THR A 263 -9.35 7.12 -23.73
N HIS A 264 -9.95 5.94 -23.81
CA HIS A 264 -11.22 5.60 -23.14
C HIS A 264 -11.09 4.29 -22.38
N PHE A 265 -11.52 4.30 -21.13
CA PHE A 265 -11.71 3.09 -20.32
C PHE A 265 -13.16 2.64 -20.44
N THR A 266 -13.36 1.36 -20.72
CA THR A 266 -14.68 0.70 -20.81
C THR A 266 -14.75 -0.40 -19.77
N SER A 267 -15.61 -0.25 -18.76
CA SER A 267 -15.82 -1.28 -17.74
C SER A 267 -16.50 -2.52 -18.32
N GLU A 268 -16.03 -3.69 -17.94
CA GLU A 268 -16.68 -4.99 -18.23
C GLU A 268 -17.59 -5.46 -17.09
N VAL A 269 -17.57 -4.76 -15.95
CA VAL A 269 -18.30 -5.17 -14.75
C VAL A 269 -19.34 -4.12 -14.38
N ALA A 270 -20.48 -4.58 -13.91
CA ALA A 270 -21.57 -3.69 -13.48
C ALA A 270 -21.35 -3.14 -12.06
N GLN A 271 -20.46 -3.77 -11.29
CA GLN A 271 -20.19 -3.42 -9.91
C GLN A 271 -18.67 -3.42 -9.67
N GLU A 272 -18.26 -2.61 -8.75
CA GLU A 272 -16.88 -2.55 -8.25
C GLU A 272 -16.55 -3.74 -7.33
N THR A 273 -15.27 -3.94 -7.10
CA THR A 273 -14.75 -4.89 -6.11
C THR A 273 -13.87 -4.16 -5.11
N LEU A 274 -14.11 -4.40 -3.81
CA LEU A 274 -13.24 -3.86 -2.77
C LEU A 274 -11.81 -4.41 -2.92
N PHE A 275 -10.83 -3.54 -2.79
CA PHE A 275 -9.42 -3.92 -2.88
C PHE A 275 -8.92 -4.60 -1.60
N ASP A 276 -9.53 -4.30 -0.46
CA ASP A 276 -9.23 -4.91 0.84
C ASP A 276 -10.54 -5.11 1.62
N PHE A 277 -10.70 -6.23 2.33
CA PHE A 277 -11.93 -6.50 3.08
C PHE A 277 -11.94 -5.86 4.47
N SER A 278 -10.88 -5.15 4.85
CA SER A 278 -10.79 -4.40 6.10
C SER A 278 -10.63 -2.90 5.81
N LYS A 279 -10.69 -2.06 6.86
CA LYS A 279 -10.78 -0.59 6.70
C LYS A 279 -9.43 0.09 6.41
N ASP A 280 -8.31 -0.54 6.75
CA ASP A 280 -7.02 0.14 6.82
C ASP A 280 -6.15 -0.11 5.57
N ASN A 281 -6.72 0.13 4.39
CA ASN A 281 -5.99 0.13 3.12
C ASN A 281 -6.54 1.21 2.20
N TYR A 282 -5.76 2.25 1.98
CA TYR A 282 -6.16 3.42 1.22
C TYR A 282 -5.07 3.90 0.27
N ALA A 283 -5.46 4.64 -0.78
CA ALA A 283 -4.60 5.35 -1.72
C ALA A 283 -3.48 4.48 -2.32
N ALA A 284 -3.72 3.17 -2.51
CA ALA A 284 -2.71 2.28 -3.05
C ALA A 284 -2.20 2.77 -4.40
N GLN A 285 -0.88 2.76 -4.58
CA GLN A 285 -0.20 3.16 -5.80
C GLN A 285 0.69 2.03 -6.32
N TRP A 286 0.89 1.96 -7.62
CA TRP A 286 1.69 0.94 -8.29
C TRP A 286 3.05 1.47 -8.72
N TYR A 287 4.08 0.62 -8.61
CA TYR A 287 5.42 0.93 -9.09
C TYR A 287 5.46 1.02 -10.61
N SER A 288 5.90 2.16 -11.14
CA SER A 288 6.30 2.28 -12.53
C SER A 288 7.70 1.69 -12.75
N GLY A 289 8.01 1.27 -13.98
CA GLY A 289 9.34 0.71 -14.32
C GLY A 289 9.56 -0.75 -13.89
N ILE A 290 8.55 -1.43 -13.34
CA ILE A 290 8.58 -2.89 -13.17
C ILE A 290 8.55 -3.53 -14.57
N PRO A 291 9.40 -4.54 -14.84
CA PRO A 291 9.39 -5.24 -16.13
C PRO A 291 8.01 -5.84 -16.46
N GLU A 292 7.57 -5.75 -17.72
CA GLU A 292 6.23 -6.20 -18.13
C GLU A 292 5.95 -7.70 -17.91
N ASN A 293 6.99 -8.52 -17.76
CA ASN A 293 6.87 -9.95 -17.44
C ASN A 293 6.77 -10.25 -15.95
N GLU A 294 6.92 -9.24 -15.11
CA GLU A 294 6.76 -9.35 -13.66
C GLU A 294 5.36 -8.88 -13.23
N PRO A 295 4.81 -9.41 -12.15
CA PRO A 295 3.54 -8.94 -11.63
C PRO A 295 3.60 -7.46 -11.21
N PRO A 296 2.54 -6.67 -11.46
CA PRO A 296 2.44 -5.32 -10.91
C PRO A 296 2.57 -5.33 -9.39
N VAL A 297 3.31 -4.35 -8.84
CA VAL A 297 3.57 -4.23 -7.41
C VAL A 297 2.96 -2.93 -6.89
N SER A 298 2.23 -3.00 -5.79
CA SER A 298 1.66 -1.83 -5.10
C SER A 298 2.11 -1.71 -3.66
N ILE A 299 1.97 -0.50 -3.14
CA ILE A 299 1.97 -0.17 -1.71
C ILE A 299 0.75 0.73 -1.46
N GLY A 300 0.01 0.49 -0.38
CA GLY A 300 -1.09 1.32 0.08
C GLY A 300 -0.77 1.99 1.42
N TRP A 301 -1.59 2.91 1.84
CA TRP A 301 -1.54 3.50 3.17
C TRP A 301 -2.32 2.60 4.15
N ALA A 302 -1.62 2.06 5.16
CA ALA A 302 -2.20 1.21 6.20
C ALA A 302 -2.82 2.08 7.30
N SER A 303 -3.92 2.75 6.99
CA SER A 303 -4.69 3.57 7.93
C SER A 303 -6.08 3.91 7.34
N ASN A 304 -6.86 4.73 8.08
CA ASN A 304 -8.16 5.23 7.64
C ASN A 304 -8.36 6.66 8.12
N TRP A 305 -8.89 7.52 7.26
CA TRP A 305 -9.09 8.94 7.55
C TRP A 305 -10.06 9.20 8.71
N ASP A 306 -10.95 8.25 9.02
CA ASP A 306 -11.88 8.37 10.15
C ASP A 306 -11.19 8.55 11.51
N TYR A 307 -9.94 8.04 11.68
CA TYR A 307 -9.27 8.00 12.98
C TYR A 307 -7.74 8.16 12.95
N THR A 308 -7.12 8.27 11.78
CA THR A 308 -5.66 8.28 11.67
C THR A 308 -4.97 9.38 12.48
N GLU A 309 -5.63 10.54 12.64
CA GLU A 309 -5.08 11.68 13.37
C GLU A 309 -5.19 11.55 14.91
N GLU A 310 -5.94 10.55 15.37
CA GLU A 310 -6.22 10.33 16.80
C GLU A 310 -5.42 9.14 17.36
N VAL A 311 -4.97 8.20 16.50
CA VAL A 311 -4.26 6.99 16.94
C VAL A 311 -3.06 7.28 17.84
N PRO A 312 -2.75 6.38 18.81
CA PRO A 312 -1.88 6.69 19.94
C PRO A 312 -0.39 6.84 19.58
N THR A 313 0.04 6.41 18.40
CA THR A 313 1.45 6.50 17.98
C THR A 313 1.97 7.94 17.90
N GLY A 314 1.08 8.92 17.61
CA GLY A 314 1.43 10.34 17.62
C GLY A 314 1.93 10.82 18.97
N PRO A 315 1.09 10.83 20.02
CA PRO A 315 1.49 11.29 21.34
C PRO A 315 2.51 10.38 22.03
N LEU A 316 2.54 9.07 21.77
CA LEU A 316 3.43 8.14 22.43
C LEU A 316 4.83 8.08 21.79
N GLU A 317 4.90 8.10 20.46
CA GLU A 317 6.14 7.82 19.73
C GLU A 317 6.52 8.88 18.69
N GLY A 318 5.70 9.92 18.52
CA GLY A 318 6.00 11.07 17.66
C GLY A 318 5.88 10.80 16.15
N TRP A 319 5.12 9.79 15.75
CA TRP A 319 4.85 9.45 14.35
C TRP A 319 3.43 8.94 14.17
N ARG A 320 2.88 9.07 12.98
CA ARG A 320 1.61 8.44 12.60
C ARG A 320 1.65 7.90 11.20
N SER A 321 1.04 6.75 11.08
CA SER A 321 0.75 5.90 9.94
C SER A 321 1.93 5.06 9.44
N ALA A 322 1.56 3.98 8.78
CA ALA A 322 2.46 3.07 8.09
C ALA A 322 1.94 2.82 6.68
N MET A 323 2.78 2.29 5.81
CA MET A 323 2.36 1.69 4.55
C MET A 323 1.99 0.23 4.75
N THR A 324 1.19 -0.34 3.85
CA THR A 324 1.01 -1.78 3.73
C THR A 324 2.33 -2.45 3.35
N LEU A 325 2.42 -3.76 3.47
CA LEU A 325 3.48 -4.51 2.78
C LEU A 325 3.44 -4.20 1.28
N PRO A 326 4.58 -4.22 0.60
CA PRO A 326 4.58 -4.26 -0.86
C PRO A 326 3.90 -5.56 -1.31
N ARG A 327 2.94 -5.43 -2.21
CA ARG A 327 2.11 -6.54 -2.70
C ARG A 327 2.30 -6.74 -4.18
N ALA A 328 2.56 -7.98 -4.60
CA ALA A 328 2.50 -8.41 -5.98
C ALA A 328 1.06 -8.86 -6.31
N HIS A 329 0.61 -8.54 -7.52
CA HIS A 329 -0.77 -8.77 -7.93
C HIS A 329 -0.84 -9.53 -9.25
N THR A 330 -1.85 -10.41 -9.37
CA THR A 330 -2.25 -10.99 -10.65
C THR A 330 -3.75 -10.79 -10.86
N LEU A 331 -4.21 -10.97 -12.08
CA LEU A 331 -5.62 -10.90 -12.41
C LEU A 331 -6.11 -12.28 -12.85
N THR A 332 -7.13 -12.79 -12.19
CA THR A 332 -7.73 -14.10 -12.45
C THR A 332 -9.25 -14.04 -12.45
N LYS A 333 -9.90 -15.16 -12.65
CA LYS A 333 -11.35 -15.29 -12.46
C LYS A 333 -11.67 -16.27 -11.33
N VAL A 334 -12.42 -15.79 -10.34
CA VAL A 334 -12.97 -16.62 -9.27
C VAL A 334 -14.47 -16.74 -9.49
N ASN A 335 -14.98 -17.96 -9.69
CA ASN A 335 -16.38 -18.21 -10.03
C ASN A 335 -16.90 -17.36 -11.22
N GLY A 336 -16.03 -17.12 -12.22
CA GLY A 336 -16.36 -16.32 -13.40
C GLY A 336 -16.23 -14.80 -13.23
N VAL A 337 -15.92 -14.31 -12.03
CA VAL A 337 -15.74 -12.88 -11.72
C VAL A 337 -14.25 -12.52 -11.76
N TRP A 338 -13.90 -11.47 -12.47
CA TRP A 338 -12.55 -10.92 -12.47
C TRP A 338 -12.11 -10.50 -11.06
N THR A 339 -10.98 -11.03 -10.62
CA THR A 339 -10.45 -10.83 -9.27
C THR A 339 -8.97 -10.50 -9.31
N VAL A 340 -8.59 -9.37 -8.72
CA VAL A 340 -7.19 -9.04 -8.45
C VAL A 340 -6.74 -9.85 -7.24
N THR A 341 -5.64 -10.57 -7.38
CA THR A 341 -5.03 -11.32 -6.27
C THR A 341 -3.98 -10.50 -5.55
N HIS A 342 -3.68 -10.85 -4.32
CA HIS A 342 -2.75 -10.15 -3.45
C HIS A 342 -1.78 -11.14 -2.82
N SER A 343 -0.49 -10.90 -2.97
CA SER A 343 0.52 -11.63 -2.23
C SER A 343 1.61 -10.68 -1.74
N PRO A 344 2.18 -10.91 -0.55
CA PRO A 344 3.37 -10.15 -0.16
C PRO A 344 4.43 -10.28 -1.25
N PHE A 345 5.07 -9.17 -1.61
CA PHE A 345 6.17 -9.20 -2.57
C PHE A 345 7.25 -10.19 -2.12
N GLU A 346 7.83 -10.94 -3.03
CA GLU A 346 8.69 -12.11 -2.75
C GLU A 346 9.89 -11.81 -1.84
N GLY A 347 10.34 -10.56 -1.77
CA GLY A 347 11.38 -10.09 -0.86
C GLY A 347 11.07 -10.35 0.62
N LEU A 348 9.80 -10.55 1.01
CA LEU A 348 9.43 -10.92 2.38
C LEU A 348 10.13 -12.22 2.83
N SER A 349 10.38 -13.13 1.90
CA SER A 349 11.10 -14.38 2.19
C SER A 349 12.51 -14.13 2.73
N ALA A 350 13.17 -13.03 2.35
CA ALA A 350 14.50 -12.65 2.82
C ALA A 350 14.49 -12.15 4.27
N LEU A 351 13.36 -11.67 4.76
CA LEU A 351 13.19 -11.29 6.17
C LEU A 351 12.89 -12.47 7.09
N LYS A 352 12.50 -13.64 6.55
CA LYS A 352 12.21 -14.82 7.39
C LYS A 352 13.47 -15.27 8.11
N GLY A 353 13.44 -15.16 9.43
CA GLY A 353 14.47 -15.63 10.33
C GLY A 353 14.17 -17.02 10.87
N ARG A 354 14.22 -17.19 12.19
CA ARG A 354 13.97 -18.46 12.85
C ARG A 354 12.53 -18.93 12.61
N GLN A 355 12.38 -20.19 12.19
CA GLN A 355 11.08 -20.87 12.21
C GLN A 355 10.65 -21.13 13.65
N LEU A 356 9.49 -20.62 14.03
CA LEU A 356 8.94 -20.71 15.38
C LEU A 356 8.15 -22.00 15.56
N VAL A 357 7.38 -22.38 14.54
CA VAL A 357 6.58 -23.60 14.52
C VAL A 357 6.40 -24.13 13.10
N SER A 358 6.30 -25.45 12.98
CA SER A 358 5.86 -26.20 11.80
C SER A 358 5.19 -27.47 12.29
N LYS A 359 3.86 -27.50 12.28
CA LYS A 359 3.06 -28.65 12.75
C LYS A 359 1.85 -28.87 11.86
N SER A 360 1.47 -30.13 11.72
CA SER A 360 0.16 -30.53 11.18
C SER A 360 -0.68 -31.13 12.28
N VAL A 361 -1.94 -30.73 12.39
CA VAL A 361 -2.85 -31.12 13.46
C VAL A 361 -4.21 -31.49 12.86
N HIS A 362 -4.90 -32.46 13.43
CA HIS A 362 -6.28 -32.80 13.08
C HIS A 362 -7.30 -32.13 14.01
N SER A 363 -6.88 -31.84 15.24
CA SER A 363 -7.64 -31.11 16.26
C SER A 363 -6.72 -30.64 17.38
N GLY A 364 -7.08 -29.57 18.07
CA GLY A 364 -6.35 -29.00 19.19
C GLY A 364 -5.54 -27.77 18.83
N ASP A 365 -4.59 -27.41 19.69
CA ASP A 365 -3.86 -26.14 19.63
C ASP A 365 -2.42 -26.30 19.15
N VAL A 366 -2.00 -25.38 18.31
CA VAL A 366 -0.58 -25.13 18.00
C VAL A 366 -0.20 -23.79 18.60
N LYS A 367 0.88 -23.77 19.39
CA LYS A 367 1.38 -22.54 20.03
C LYS A 367 2.82 -22.24 19.63
N ALA A 368 3.10 -20.96 19.43
CA ALA A 368 4.45 -20.45 19.15
C ALA A 368 4.70 -19.19 19.98
N ASN A 369 5.75 -19.22 20.81
CA ASN A 369 6.21 -18.02 21.53
C ASN A 369 7.24 -17.29 20.64
N PHE A 370 7.05 -15.98 20.47
CA PHE A 370 7.95 -15.13 19.70
C PHE A 370 8.51 -13.92 20.50
N SER A 371 8.41 -13.94 21.83
CA SER A 371 9.02 -12.92 22.70
C SER A 371 10.52 -12.73 22.46
N GLY A 372 11.20 -13.78 21.95
CA GLY A 372 12.62 -13.72 21.57
C GLY A 372 12.89 -13.27 20.14
N VAL A 373 11.91 -12.81 19.37
CA VAL A 373 12.07 -12.22 18.02
C VAL A 373 12.33 -10.73 18.18
N PRO A 374 13.53 -10.21 17.83
CA PRO A 374 13.90 -8.82 18.12
C PRO A 374 13.00 -7.77 17.47
N SER A 375 12.47 -8.06 16.27
CA SER A 375 11.53 -7.20 15.56
C SER A 375 10.14 -7.20 16.21
N ASN A 376 9.79 -8.26 16.94
CA ASN A 376 8.42 -8.59 17.35
C ASN A 376 7.45 -8.73 16.17
N ALA A 377 7.97 -8.98 14.96
CA ALA A 377 7.19 -9.24 13.75
C ALA A 377 7.20 -10.73 13.39
N VAL A 378 6.05 -11.25 12.96
CA VAL A 378 5.86 -12.68 12.64
C VAL A 378 5.10 -12.82 11.33
N TYR A 379 5.62 -13.67 10.45
CA TYR A 379 4.86 -14.25 9.33
C TYR A 379 4.31 -15.61 9.74
N PHE A 380 3.04 -15.88 9.44
CA PHE A 380 2.41 -17.17 9.67
C PHE A 380 1.64 -17.64 8.43
N ASP A 381 1.48 -18.94 8.33
CA ASP A 381 0.79 -19.63 7.25
C ASP A 381 -0.03 -20.77 7.83
N VAL A 382 -1.30 -20.84 7.45
CA VAL A 382 -2.23 -21.89 7.84
C VAL A 382 -2.84 -22.48 6.59
N THR A 383 -2.74 -23.80 6.43
CA THR A 383 -3.32 -24.53 5.30
C THR A 383 -4.24 -25.64 5.81
N LEU A 384 -5.50 -25.60 5.41
CA LEU A 384 -6.50 -26.62 5.64
C LEU A 384 -6.56 -27.54 4.42
N LYS A 385 -6.64 -28.86 4.66
CA LYS A 385 -6.78 -29.89 3.62
C LYS A 385 -7.85 -30.88 4.00
N GLY A 386 -8.48 -31.50 3.00
CA GLY A 386 -9.49 -32.51 3.22
C GLY A 386 -10.85 -31.96 3.64
N ILE A 387 -11.11 -30.66 3.38
CA ILE A 387 -12.42 -30.05 3.60
C ILE A 387 -13.45 -30.75 2.73
N ASP A 388 -14.56 -31.18 3.33
CA ASP A 388 -15.71 -31.66 2.56
C ASP A 388 -16.41 -30.44 1.92
N VAL A 389 -16.16 -30.21 0.64
CA VAL A 389 -16.73 -29.07 -0.09
C VAL A 389 -18.25 -29.11 -0.24
N ALA A 390 -18.88 -30.30 -0.09
CA ALA A 390 -20.33 -30.45 -0.14
C ALA A 390 -20.98 -30.08 1.20
N LYS A 391 -20.23 -30.20 2.29
CA LYS A 391 -20.69 -29.86 3.64
C LYS A 391 -19.49 -29.42 4.47
N PRO A 392 -18.96 -28.20 4.23
CA PRO A 392 -17.85 -27.70 5.02
C PRO A 392 -18.29 -27.55 6.48
N THR A 393 -17.45 -28.00 7.43
CA THR A 393 -17.75 -27.91 8.86
C THR A 393 -16.48 -27.59 9.66
N GLY A 394 -16.65 -26.85 10.76
CA GLY A 394 -15.63 -26.53 11.73
C GLY A 394 -14.99 -25.16 11.54
N ARG A 395 -14.04 -24.89 12.42
CA ARG A 395 -13.38 -23.58 12.52
C ARG A 395 -11.89 -23.74 12.73
N VAL A 396 -11.14 -22.76 12.22
CA VAL A 396 -9.73 -22.59 12.60
C VAL A 396 -9.53 -21.13 12.97
N ASN A 397 -9.12 -20.92 14.24
CA ASN A 397 -8.90 -19.60 14.80
C ASN A 397 -7.41 -19.38 15.04
N PHE A 398 -6.94 -18.15 14.87
CA PHE A 398 -5.64 -17.70 15.35
C PHE A 398 -5.81 -16.60 16.41
N ASN A 399 -4.88 -16.56 17.35
CA ASN A 399 -4.86 -15.56 18.40
C ASN A 399 -3.41 -15.16 18.70
N PHE A 400 -3.12 -13.89 18.59
CA PHE A 400 -1.87 -13.28 19.02
C PHE A 400 -2.11 -12.61 20.36
N THR A 401 -1.39 -13.03 21.41
CA THR A 401 -1.63 -12.58 22.80
C THR A 401 -0.37 -11.99 23.39
N SER A 402 -0.52 -10.94 24.22
CA SER A 402 0.54 -10.44 25.09
C SER A 402 0.56 -11.23 26.40
N SER A 403 1.69 -11.82 26.73
CA SER A 403 1.88 -12.49 28.04
C SER A 403 1.95 -11.50 29.21
N VAL A 404 2.13 -10.22 28.93
CA VAL A 404 2.24 -9.14 29.92
C VAL A 404 0.89 -8.52 30.24
N SER A 405 0.16 -8.04 29.23
CA SER A 405 -1.12 -7.33 29.41
C SER A 405 -2.35 -8.22 29.29
N GLY A 406 -2.21 -9.39 28.65
CA GLY A 406 -3.34 -10.24 28.29
C GLY A 406 -4.13 -9.75 27.07
N GLU A 407 -3.75 -8.63 26.49
CA GLU A 407 -4.33 -8.10 25.26
C GLU A 407 -4.08 -9.04 24.08
N PHE A 408 -4.98 -9.00 23.10
CA PHE A 408 -4.89 -9.90 21.96
C PHE A 408 -5.46 -9.29 20.66
N LEU A 409 -4.99 -9.85 19.56
CA LEU A 409 -5.56 -9.73 18.23
C LEU A 409 -5.90 -11.12 17.73
N ASP A 410 -7.10 -11.33 17.24
CA ASP A 410 -7.57 -12.64 16.82
C ASP A 410 -8.30 -12.63 15.47
N GLY A 411 -8.57 -13.82 14.95
CA GLY A 411 -9.26 -14.02 13.71
C GLY A 411 -9.33 -15.48 13.33
N GLY A 412 -9.91 -15.77 12.19
CA GLY A 412 -10.02 -17.15 11.76
C GLY A 412 -10.97 -17.38 10.61
N VAL A 413 -11.16 -18.64 10.28
CA VAL A 413 -12.09 -19.12 9.26
C VAL A 413 -13.16 -19.99 9.91
N SER A 414 -14.42 -19.74 9.55
CA SER A 414 -15.56 -20.62 9.81
C SER A 414 -15.93 -21.29 8.49
N LEU A 415 -15.84 -22.61 8.45
CA LEU A 415 -16.19 -23.39 7.27
C LEU A 415 -17.71 -23.53 7.14
N ASP A 416 -18.44 -23.53 8.27
CA ASP A 416 -19.90 -23.73 8.32
C ASP A 416 -20.67 -22.66 7.55
N ASP A 417 -20.22 -21.40 7.62
CA ASP A 417 -20.84 -20.25 6.95
C ASP A 417 -19.94 -19.61 5.88
N SER A 418 -18.79 -20.23 5.60
CA SER A 418 -17.81 -19.74 4.62
C SER A 418 -17.36 -18.31 4.90
N SER A 419 -17.11 -17.98 6.16
CA SER A 419 -16.64 -16.65 6.56
C SER A 419 -15.20 -16.65 7.04
N PHE A 420 -14.52 -15.52 6.85
CA PHE A 420 -13.23 -15.21 7.47
C PHE A 420 -13.34 -13.87 8.20
N TRP A 421 -12.74 -13.78 9.36
CA TRP A 421 -12.80 -12.59 10.19
C TRP A 421 -11.45 -12.28 10.85
N ILE A 422 -11.24 -11.00 11.16
CA ILE A 422 -10.13 -10.47 11.96
C ILE A 422 -10.69 -9.48 12.97
N SER A 423 -10.06 -9.41 14.17
CA SER A 423 -10.55 -8.56 15.25
C SER A 423 -9.40 -7.98 16.07
N ARG A 424 -9.50 -6.69 16.34
CA ARG A 424 -8.65 -5.91 17.26
C ARG A 424 -9.36 -5.55 18.56
N ALA A 425 -10.51 -6.17 18.84
CA ALA A 425 -11.33 -5.88 20.04
C ALA A 425 -10.58 -6.12 21.34
N GLY A 426 -9.55 -6.95 21.34
CA GLY A 426 -8.73 -7.26 22.49
C GLY A 426 -7.55 -6.33 22.75
N THR A 427 -7.39 -5.23 21.99
CA THR A 427 -6.32 -4.23 22.20
C THR A 427 -6.90 -2.94 22.78
N HIS A 428 -6.19 -2.24 23.66
CA HIS A 428 -6.82 -1.27 24.55
C HIS A 428 -6.23 0.14 24.53
N LEU A 429 -5.10 0.40 23.83
CA LEU A 429 -4.57 1.77 23.73
C LEU A 429 -5.39 2.70 22.82
N PHE A 430 -6.21 2.12 21.95
CA PHE A 430 -7.15 2.85 21.12
C PHE A 430 -8.30 1.92 20.74
N THR A 431 -9.52 2.35 20.97
CA THR A 431 -10.72 1.51 20.86
C THR A 431 -11.87 2.27 20.19
N ILE A 432 -12.99 1.58 19.96
CA ILE A 432 -14.23 2.20 19.50
C ILE A 432 -14.79 3.23 20.48
N GLU A 433 -14.38 3.21 21.75
CA GLU A 433 -14.77 4.20 22.76
C GLU A 433 -13.99 5.51 22.56
N ASP A 434 -12.76 5.45 22.04
CA ASP A 434 -11.95 6.62 21.73
C ASP A 434 -12.40 7.27 20.41
N ASN A 435 -12.76 6.46 19.41
CA ASN A 435 -13.32 6.92 18.15
C ASN A 435 -14.36 5.92 17.63
N GLY A 436 -15.63 6.35 17.52
CA GLY A 436 -16.75 5.49 17.13
C GLY A 436 -16.62 4.81 15.74
N ASN A 437 -15.74 5.32 14.89
CA ASN A 437 -15.46 4.75 13.56
C ASN A 437 -14.33 3.70 13.58
N TYR A 438 -13.61 3.55 14.69
CA TYR A 438 -12.57 2.54 14.86
C TYR A 438 -13.20 1.18 15.16
N THR A 439 -13.80 0.57 14.13
CA THR A 439 -14.49 -0.71 14.26
C THR A 439 -13.56 -1.80 14.77
N SER A 440 -14.07 -2.64 15.66
CA SER A 440 -13.27 -3.68 16.32
C SER A 440 -12.98 -4.89 15.44
N SER A 441 -13.76 -5.13 14.38
CA SER A 441 -13.62 -6.32 13.53
C SER A 441 -13.98 -6.07 12.09
N SER A 442 -13.44 -6.90 11.21
CA SER A 442 -13.78 -6.99 9.78
C SER A 442 -14.06 -8.43 9.41
N THR A 443 -15.01 -8.66 8.50
CA THR A 443 -15.42 -9.98 8.06
C THR A 443 -15.60 -9.99 6.54
N THR A 444 -15.26 -11.12 5.92
CA THR A 444 -15.52 -11.37 4.49
C THR A 444 -16.04 -12.78 4.27
N THR A 445 -16.67 -12.99 3.09
CA THR A 445 -17.14 -14.30 2.66
C THR A 445 -16.08 -14.98 1.79
N ILE A 446 -15.80 -16.25 2.06
CA ILE A 446 -14.92 -17.08 1.24
C ILE A 446 -15.73 -17.62 0.07
N SER A 447 -15.32 -17.25 -1.13
CA SER A 447 -16.05 -17.61 -2.35
C SER A 447 -15.92 -19.08 -2.74
N SER A 448 -14.89 -19.79 -2.28
CA SER A 448 -14.67 -21.20 -2.60
C SER A 448 -13.61 -21.84 -1.69
N PHE A 449 -13.81 -23.12 -1.36
CA PHE A 449 -12.79 -23.99 -0.76
C PHE A 449 -12.06 -24.86 -1.80
N GLY A 450 -12.13 -24.48 -3.07
CA GLY A 450 -11.44 -25.14 -4.17
C GLY A 450 -11.70 -26.66 -4.21
N ASN A 451 -10.62 -27.44 -4.22
CA ASN A 451 -10.63 -28.91 -4.20
C ASN A 451 -10.54 -29.48 -2.76
N GLY A 452 -11.15 -28.84 -1.79
CA GLY A 452 -11.06 -29.21 -0.37
C GLY A 452 -9.81 -28.70 0.32
N THR A 453 -9.21 -27.63 -0.21
CA THR A 453 -8.06 -26.96 0.39
C THR A 453 -8.36 -25.47 0.52
N PHE A 454 -8.05 -24.91 1.68
CA PHE A 454 -8.08 -23.48 1.93
C PHE A 454 -6.84 -23.07 2.72
N SER A 455 -6.26 -21.94 2.39
CA SER A 455 -5.11 -21.41 3.13
C SER A 455 -5.29 -19.93 3.40
N PHE A 456 -4.64 -19.46 4.44
CA PHE A 456 -4.44 -18.05 4.69
C PHE A 456 -3.06 -17.84 5.30
N SER A 457 -2.46 -16.72 5.00
CA SER A 457 -1.17 -16.31 5.57
C SER A 457 -1.23 -14.86 5.98
N GLY A 458 -0.38 -14.45 6.90
CA GLY A 458 -0.38 -13.06 7.34
C GLY A 458 0.92 -12.62 8.00
N VAL A 459 1.01 -11.33 8.21
CA VAL A 459 2.09 -10.67 8.95
C VAL A 459 1.48 -9.86 10.08
N ILE A 460 1.93 -10.09 11.29
CA ILE A 460 1.73 -9.20 12.41
C ILE A 460 3.04 -8.44 12.66
N ASP A 461 2.96 -7.12 12.77
CA ASP A 461 4.11 -6.25 12.92
C ASP A 461 3.79 -5.07 13.84
N ARG A 462 3.80 -5.37 15.16
CA ARG A 462 3.57 -4.43 16.26
C ARG A 462 2.21 -3.74 16.26
N SER A 463 1.96 -2.83 15.30
CA SER A 463 0.70 -2.08 15.19
C SER A 463 -0.01 -2.26 13.85
N VAL A 464 0.51 -3.12 12.98
CA VAL A 464 -0.08 -3.43 11.68
C VAL A 464 -0.23 -4.94 11.54
N PHE A 465 -1.39 -5.37 11.09
CA PHE A 465 -1.71 -6.76 10.74
C PHE A 465 -2.21 -6.82 9.32
N GLU A 466 -1.63 -7.71 8.51
CA GLU A 466 -2.12 -8.03 7.18
C GLU A 466 -2.36 -9.53 7.04
N VAL A 467 -3.45 -9.88 6.35
CA VAL A 467 -3.80 -11.27 6.03
C VAL A 467 -4.17 -11.41 4.57
N PHE A 468 -3.81 -12.55 3.99
CA PHE A 468 -4.02 -12.93 2.59
C PHE A 468 -4.74 -14.27 2.54
N LEU A 469 -5.88 -14.33 1.85
CA LEU A 469 -6.81 -15.46 1.85
C LEU A 469 -6.74 -16.24 0.55
N GLY A 470 -6.80 -17.56 0.64
CA GLY A 470 -6.71 -18.48 -0.49
C GLY A 470 -5.24 -18.74 -0.90
N GLN A 471 -5.05 -19.76 -1.72
CA GLN A 471 -3.72 -20.17 -2.17
C GLN A 471 -3.00 -19.08 -2.96
N ASP A 472 -3.78 -18.26 -3.68
CA ASP A 472 -3.30 -17.21 -4.56
C ASP A 472 -3.61 -15.79 -4.03
N GLY A 473 -4.06 -15.66 -2.76
CA GLY A 473 -4.38 -14.37 -2.17
C GLY A 473 -5.58 -13.68 -2.85
N ILE A 474 -6.67 -14.39 -3.02
CA ILE A 474 -7.89 -13.86 -3.69
C ILE A 474 -8.57 -12.72 -2.92
N GLN A 475 -8.24 -12.53 -1.67
CA GLN A 475 -8.66 -11.43 -0.81
C GLN A 475 -7.55 -11.07 0.16
N SER A 476 -7.51 -9.83 0.59
CA SER A 476 -6.61 -9.36 1.66
C SER A 476 -7.36 -8.50 2.67
N GLY A 477 -6.86 -8.49 3.90
CA GLY A 477 -7.34 -7.63 4.98
C GLY A 477 -6.16 -6.94 5.68
N THR A 478 -6.26 -5.62 5.84
CA THR A 478 -5.29 -4.79 6.53
C THR A 478 -5.94 -4.16 7.76
N MET A 479 -5.31 -4.30 8.92
CA MET A 479 -5.83 -3.80 10.19
C MET A 479 -4.72 -3.18 11.03
N THR A 480 -4.89 -1.93 11.43
CA THR A 480 -4.08 -1.31 12.49
C THR A 480 -4.63 -1.65 13.86
N PHE A 481 -3.77 -1.86 14.84
CA PHE A 481 -4.16 -2.19 16.20
C PHE A 481 -3.10 -1.66 17.19
N PHE A 482 -3.51 -1.38 18.42
CA PHE A 482 -2.63 -0.69 19.37
C PHE A 482 -2.70 -1.35 20.75
N PRO A 483 -1.85 -2.36 21.01
CA PRO A 483 -1.76 -3.00 22.33
C PRO A 483 -0.90 -2.17 23.29
N SER A 484 -1.22 -2.21 24.58
CA SER A 484 -0.43 -1.57 25.64
C SER A 484 0.90 -2.24 25.94
N SER A 485 1.04 -3.49 25.50
CA SER A 485 2.28 -4.27 25.57
C SER A 485 2.41 -5.16 24.34
N PRO A 486 3.63 -5.41 23.85
CA PRO A 486 3.84 -6.23 22.67
C PRO A 486 3.15 -7.59 22.75
N LEU A 487 2.50 -8.02 21.68
CA LEU A 487 2.00 -9.39 21.54
C LEU A 487 3.21 -10.31 21.32
N ASP A 488 3.24 -11.47 21.98
CA ASP A 488 4.43 -12.32 22.01
C ASP A 488 4.15 -13.83 21.86
N THR A 489 2.88 -14.21 21.74
CA THR A 489 2.46 -15.61 21.60
C THR A 489 1.40 -15.72 20.49
N LEU A 490 1.61 -16.65 19.56
CA LEU A 490 0.60 -17.10 18.58
C LEU A 490 0.01 -18.43 19.06
N ALA A 491 -1.30 -18.53 19.07
CA ALA A 491 -2.04 -19.79 19.17
C ALA A 491 -2.90 -19.96 17.92
N VAL A 492 -2.92 -21.16 17.35
CA VAL A 492 -3.85 -21.55 16.29
C VAL A 492 -4.61 -22.76 16.80
N SER A 493 -5.95 -22.69 16.83
CA SER A 493 -6.83 -23.77 17.27
C SER A 493 -7.73 -24.25 16.14
N ALA A 494 -7.95 -25.55 16.09
CA ALA A 494 -8.90 -26.19 15.16
C ALA A 494 -10.00 -26.89 15.95
N GLU A 495 -11.26 -26.61 15.59
CA GLU A 495 -12.46 -27.12 16.25
C GLU A 495 -13.41 -27.73 15.23
N ASP A 496 -13.97 -28.87 15.56
CA ASP A 496 -15.05 -29.55 14.81
C ASP A 496 -14.76 -29.76 13.30
N LEU A 497 -13.49 -29.84 12.94
CA LEU A 497 -13.10 -30.20 11.57
C LEU A 497 -13.57 -31.63 11.29
N GLY A 498 -14.14 -31.86 10.10
CA GLY A 498 -14.57 -33.19 9.68
C GLY A 498 -13.41 -34.21 9.69
N ASP A 499 -13.73 -35.51 9.82
CA ASP A 499 -12.79 -36.62 10.05
C ASP A 499 -11.57 -36.67 9.09
N ARG A 500 -11.67 -36.07 7.91
CA ARG A 500 -10.61 -36.03 6.88
C ARG A 500 -9.86 -34.73 6.85
N ALA A 501 -10.37 -33.69 7.51
CA ALA A 501 -9.74 -32.37 7.50
C ALA A 501 -8.53 -32.34 8.44
N SER A 502 -7.52 -31.62 8.03
CA SER A 502 -6.31 -31.35 8.82
C SER A 502 -5.82 -29.94 8.54
N ASP A 503 -5.23 -29.34 9.53
CA ASP A 503 -4.52 -28.08 9.38
C ASP A 503 -2.99 -28.25 9.43
N SER A 504 -2.29 -27.36 8.75
CA SER A 504 -0.84 -27.20 8.81
C SER A 504 -0.53 -25.77 9.18
N VAL A 505 0.14 -25.60 10.30
CA VAL A 505 0.53 -24.28 10.83
C VAL A 505 2.02 -24.13 10.76
N LYS A 506 2.47 -23.04 10.15
CA LYS A 506 3.87 -22.62 10.11
C LYS A 506 3.97 -21.16 10.52
N ALA A 507 5.02 -20.80 11.26
CA ALA A 507 5.32 -19.42 11.59
C ALA A 507 6.83 -19.16 11.64
N TRP A 508 7.23 -17.95 11.30
CA TRP A 508 8.60 -17.47 11.32
C TRP A 508 8.68 -16.10 11.96
N GLY A 509 9.66 -15.89 12.81
CA GLY A 509 10.04 -14.54 13.21
C GLY A 509 10.65 -13.81 12.00
N LEU A 510 10.28 -12.56 11.82
CA LEU A 510 10.83 -11.72 10.77
C LEU A 510 12.01 -10.90 11.31
N GLN A 511 12.91 -10.50 10.41
CA GLN A 511 13.97 -9.55 10.70
C GLN A 511 13.46 -8.13 10.47
N SER A 512 14.03 -7.15 11.16
CA SER A 512 13.71 -5.74 10.92
C SER A 512 14.33 -5.25 9.61
N GLY A 513 13.54 -4.58 8.79
CA GLY A 513 14.01 -3.87 7.59
C GLY A 513 14.79 -2.57 7.89
N TRP A 514 14.75 -2.11 9.14
CA TRP A 514 15.42 -0.87 9.58
C TRP A 514 16.86 -1.07 10.09
N ASN A 515 17.34 -2.31 10.19
CA ASN A 515 18.71 -2.61 10.65
C ASN A 515 19.69 -2.68 9.47
N SER A 516 20.46 -1.64 9.27
CA SER A 516 21.36 -1.39 8.12
C SER A 516 22.59 -2.31 7.97
N THR A 517 22.79 -3.31 8.85
CA THR A 517 24.05 -4.09 8.85
C THR A 517 24.05 -5.30 7.92
N THR A 518 22.94 -5.66 7.29
CA THR A 518 22.84 -6.87 6.44
C THR A 518 22.66 -6.61 4.94
N ALA A 519 22.26 -5.43 4.51
CA ALA A 519 21.93 -5.13 3.11
C ALA A 519 23.14 -5.09 2.14
N SER A 520 24.38 -4.90 2.63
CA SER A 520 25.54 -4.65 1.75
C SER A 520 26.27 -5.90 1.23
N LYS A 521 25.86 -7.13 1.56
CA LYS A 521 26.66 -8.34 1.27
C LYS A 521 26.06 -9.37 0.28
N ARG A 522 24.82 -9.20 -0.21
CA ARG A 522 24.18 -10.25 -1.05
C ARG A 522 23.95 -9.91 -2.52
N PHE A 523 24.17 -8.69 -2.97
CA PHE A 523 24.04 -8.35 -4.40
C PHE A 523 25.39 -8.04 -5.07
N ARG A 524 26.34 -9.00 -4.98
CA ARG A 524 27.48 -9.14 -5.89
C ARG A 524 27.66 -10.62 -6.18
N ALA A 525 26.91 -11.13 -7.12
CA ALA A 525 27.22 -12.35 -7.85
C ALA A 525 26.43 -12.37 -9.16
#